data_5954d584fd040d2306585ddb408d37f5
#
_entry.id   5954d584fd040d2306585ddb408d37f5
#
_cell.length_a   1.000
_cell.length_b   1.000
_cell.length_c   1.000
_cell.angle_alpha   90.00
_cell.angle_beta   90.00
_cell.angle_gamma   90.00
#
_symmetry.space_group_name_H-M   'P 1'
#
loop_
_entity.id
_entity.type
_entity.pdbx_description
1 polymer ?
#
loop_
_entity_poly.entity_id
_entity_poly.type
_entity_poly.pdbx_seq_one_letter_code
_entity_poly.pdbx_strand_id
1 'polypeptide(L)'
;CAKVASLNPVLADRMWNTTDGDDGKETVDERMRSKGRALCAECPIRLDCISRALACGWKDKAVYGGLDYRRRWSLARVIATDLRIPVAGLHELKASKLKTWLREHPDWTIRMQVSDKTYSADWHQNRKARRAAAAEGKDAPFKRTIHMAPMIPHHMIQPPRGKAVQGTLF
;
A
#
# COMPACT_ATOMS: atom_id res chain seq x y z
N CYS A 1 -13.98 10.60 2.72
CA CYS A 1 -14.88 9.49 2.40
C CYS A 1 -16.25 9.65 3.07
N ALA A 2 -16.34 9.89 4.39
CA ALA A 2 -17.64 10.04 5.07
C ALA A 2 -18.56 11.07 4.40
N LYS A 3 -18.03 12.25 4.04
CA LYS A 3 -18.81 13.30 3.35
C LYS A 3 -19.37 12.84 2.00
N VAL A 4 -18.58 12.09 1.22
CA VAL A 4 -19.06 11.55 -0.06
C VAL A 4 -20.11 10.46 0.18
N ALA A 5 -19.86 9.56 1.15
CA ALA A 5 -20.79 8.48 1.47
C ALA A 5 -22.16 8.99 1.97
N SER A 6 -22.16 10.11 2.76
CA SER A 6 -23.41 10.70 3.23
C SER A 6 -24.23 11.35 2.10
N LEU A 7 -23.58 11.84 1.05
CA LEU A 7 -24.25 12.49 -0.08
C LEU A 7 -24.63 11.50 -1.19
N ASN A 8 -23.76 10.53 -1.45
CA ASN A 8 -23.96 9.53 -2.50
C ASN A 8 -23.23 8.22 -2.13
N PRO A 9 -23.89 7.28 -1.45
CA PRO A 9 -23.28 6.02 -1.03
C PRO A 9 -22.82 5.15 -2.19
N VAL A 10 -23.57 5.11 -3.30
CA VAL A 10 -23.21 4.33 -4.51
C VAL A 10 -21.90 4.86 -5.12
N LEU A 11 -21.75 6.18 -5.18
CA LEU A 11 -20.50 6.78 -5.64
C LEU A 11 -19.33 6.47 -4.68
N ALA A 12 -19.58 6.48 -3.38
CA ALA A 12 -18.59 6.12 -2.37
C ALA A 12 -18.11 4.67 -2.56
N ASP A 13 -19.03 3.73 -2.78
CA ASP A 13 -18.67 2.33 -3.01
C ASP A 13 -17.80 2.18 -4.27
N ARG A 14 -18.16 2.80 -5.37
CA ARG A 14 -17.33 2.78 -6.59
C ARG A 14 -15.94 3.40 -6.40
N MET A 15 -15.79 4.35 -5.45
CA MET A 15 -14.50 5.01 -5.17
C MET A 15 -13.59 4.19 -4.26
N TRP A 16 -14.14 3.47 -3.28
CA TRP A 16 -13.33 2.84 -2.22
C TRP A 16 -13.52 1.35 -2.09
N ASN A 17 -14.63 0.78 -2.55
CA ASN A 17 -14.92 -0.63 -2.46
C ASN A 17 -14.82 -1.34 -3.83
N THR A 18 -15.09 -2.63 -3.83
CA THR A 18 -15.42 -3.39 -5.03
C THR A 18 -16.94 -3.35 -5.22
N THR A 19 -17.39 -3.44 -6.45
CA THR A 19 -18.79 -3.58 -6.80
C THR A 19 -19.01 -4.94 -7.44
N ASP A 20 -20.18 -5.54 -7.21
CA ASP A 20 -20.54 -6.77 -7.90
C ASP A 20 -20.78 -6.47 -9.38
N GLY A 21 -20.14 -7.22 -10.26
CA GLY A 21 -20.41 -7.19 -11.68
C GLY A 21 -21.66 -8.02 -12.03
N ASP A 22 -22.15 -7.83 -13.24
CA ASP A 22 -23.33 -8.57 -13.75
C ASP A 22 -23.15 -10.09 -13.76
N ASP A 23 -21.88 -10.54 -13.76
CA ASP A 23 -21.49 -11.96 -13.70
C ASP A 23 -21.24 -12.48 -12.27
N GLY A 24 -21.59 -11.70 -11.25
CA GLY A 24 -21.37 -12.01 -9.84
C GLY A 24 -19.91 -11.93 -9.39
N LYS A 25 -19.00 -11.44 -10.25
CA LYS A 25 -17.62 -11.23 -9.87
C LYS A 25 -17.39 -9.80 -9.38
N GLU A 26 -16.58 -9.68 -8.32
CA GLU A 26 -16.16 -8.38 -7.83
C GLU A 26 -15.37 -7.61 -8.90
N THR A 27 -15.85 -6.46 -9.28
CA THR A 27 -15.22 -5.54 -10.22
C THR A 27 -14.69 -4.30 -9.51
N VAL A 28 -13.80 -3.60 -10.18
CA VAL A 28 -13.18 -2.37 -9.68
C VAL A 28 -13.31 -1.30 -10.74
N ASP A 29 -13.95 -0.19 -10.39
CA ASP A 29 -13.96 1.00 -11.23
C ASP A 29 -12.67 1.81 -10.99
N GLU A 30 -11.62 1.51 -11.76
CA GLU A 30 -10.31 2.17 -11.59
C GLU A 30 -10.36 3.68 -11.76
N ARG A 31 -11.25 4.21 -12.60
CA ARG A 31 -11.43 5.65 -12.78
C ARG A 31 -11.98 6.30 -11.50
N MET A 32 -13.03 5.71 -10.91
CA MET A 32 -13.58 6.20 -9.65
C MET A 32 -12.63 5.98 -8.48
N ARG A 33 -11.95 4.83 -8.46
CA ARG A 33 -10.92 4.53 -7.46
C ARG A 33 -9.76 5.51 -7.49
N SER A 34 -9.34 5.96 -8.66
CA SER A 34 -8.31 7.01 -8.79
C SER A 34 -8.77 8.33 -8.16
N LYS A 35 -10.02 8.75 -8.39
CA LYS A 35 -10.61 9.93 -7.73
C LYS A 35 -10.67 9.76 -6.21
N GLY A 36 -11.09 8.58 -5.74
CA GLY A 36 -11.12 8.26 -4.31
C GLY A 36 -9.73 8.35 -3.66
N ARG A 37 -8.69 7.85 -4.33
CA ARG A 37 -7.29 7.98 -3.86
C ARG A 37 -6.84 9.44 -3.76
N ALA A 38 -7.20 10.28 -4.72
CA ALA A 38 -6.89 11.71 -4.68
C ALA A 38 -7.52 12.39 -3.46
N LEU A 39 -8.80 12.12 -3.19
CA LEU A 39 -9.46 12.61 -1.97
C LEU A 39 -8.80 12.09 -0.68
N CYS A 40 -8.29 10.86 -0.69
CA CYS A 40 -7.56 10.31 0.46
C CYS A 40 -6.22 11.02 0.68
N ALA A 41 -5.59 11.57 -0.35
CA ALA A 41 -4.30 12.26 -0.22
C ALA A 41 -4.41 13.48 0.70
N GLU A 42 -5.52 14.18 0.64
CA GLU A 42 -5.80 15.41 1.42
C GLU A 42 -6.61 15.13 2.69
N CYS A 43 -6.89 13.88 2.99
CA CYS A 43 -7.76 13.52 4.11
C CYS A 43 -7.04 13.70 5.46
N PRO A 44 -7.60 14.48 6.42
CA PRO A 44 -6.96 14.74 7.70
C PRO A 44 -6.81 13.48 8.57
N ILE A 45 -7.65 12.47 8.37
CA ILE A 45 -7.57 11.18 9.09
C ILE A 45 -6.87 10.08 8.27
N ARG A 46 -6.15 10.45 7.22
CA ARG A 46 -5.51 9.48 6.32
C ARG A 46 -4.63 8.47 7.05
N LEU A 47 -3.76 8.96 7.95
CA LEU A 47 -2.85 8.10 8.70
C LEU A 47 -3.57 7.19 9.69
N ASP A 48 -4.67 7.67 10.30
CA ASP A 48 -5.51 6.85 11.16
C ASP A 48 -6.18 5.72 10.38
N CYS A 49 -6.68 6.03 9.19
CA CYS A 49 -7.30 5.07 8.31
C CYS A 49 -6.31 3.96 7.88
N ILE A 50 -5.09 4.34 7.46
CA ILE A 50 -4.03 3.40 7.08
C ILE A 50 -3.61 2.54 8.27
N SER A 51 -3.31 3.16 9.41
CA SER A 51 -2.81 2.46 10.60
C SER A 51 -3.84 1.45 11.15
N ARG A 52 -5.13 1.80 11.10
CA ARG A 52 -6.21 0.89 11.49
C ARG A 52 -6.31 -0.30 10.53
N ALA A 53 -6.28 -0.05 9.21
CA ALA A 53 -6.35 -1.11 8.22
C ALA A 53 -5.17 -2.10 8.33
N LEU A 54 -3.97 -1.60 8.65
CA LEU A 54 -2.78 -2.42 8.88
C LEU A 54 -2.89 -3.22 10.18
N ALA A 55 -3.31 -2.60 11.28
CA ALA A 55 -3.47 -3.27 12.58
C ALA A 55 -4.54 -4.37 12.53
N CYS A 56 -5.66 -4.11 11.85
CA CYS A 56 -6.74 -5.10 11.69
C CYS A 56 -6.42 -6.18 10.63
N GLY A 57 -5.36 -6.03 9.86
CA GLY A 57 -4.98 -7.02 8.85
C GLY A 57 -6.01 -7.22 7.74
N TRP A 58 -6.78 -6.20 7.41
CA TRP A 58 -7.83 -6.29 6.40
C TRP A 58 -7.27 -6.68 5.02
N LYS A 59 -7.77 -7.82 4.51
CA LYS A 59 -7.33 -8.41 3.23
C LYS A 59 -8.26 -8.12 2.07
N ASP A 60 -9.29 -7.32 2.31
CA ASP A 60 -10.24 -6.90 1.27
C ASP A 60 -9.59 -6.04 0.18
N LYS A 61 -10.28 -5.88 -0.93
CA LYS A 61 -9.84 -5.05 -2.06
C LYS A 61 -10.19 -3.57 -1.89
N ALA A 62 -10.78 -3.17 -0.76
CA ALA A 62 -11.15 -1.78 -0.50
C ALA A 62 -9.92 -0.87 -0.34
N VAL A 63 -10.15 0.42 -0.55
CA VAL A 63 -9.11 1.45 -0.45
C VAL A 63 -9.18 2.14 0.91
N TYR A 64 -8.12 2.05 1.69
CA TYR A 64 -7.99 2.71 2.99
C TYR A 64 -6.85 3.73 2.95
N GLY A 65 -7.17 4.99 3.21
CA GLY A 65 -6.18 6.08 3.16
C GLY A 65 -5.47 6.24 1.81
N GLY A 66 -6.14 5.85 0.71
CA GLY A 66 -5.59 5.87 -0.64
C GLY A 66 -4.81 4.61 -1.03
N LEU A 67 -4.73 3.59 -0.15
CA LEU A 67 -4.02 2.34 -0.40
C LEU A 67 -4.98 1.18 -0.61
N ASP A 68 -4.88 0.51 -1.77
CA ASP A 68 -5.48 -0.80 -2.01
C ASP A 68 -4.74 -1.91 -1.24
N TYR A 69 -5.25 -3.14 -1.30
CA TYR A 69 -4.65 -4.27 -0.58
C TYR A 69 -3.18 -4.48 -0.91
N ARG A 70 -2.80 -4.43 -2.19
CA ARG A 70 -1.42 -4.65 -2.62
C ARG A 70 -0.47 -3.61 -2.03
N ARG A 71 -0.85 -2.32 -2.07
CA ARG A 71 -0.06 -1.23 -1.50
C ARG A 71 0.01 -1.31 0.02
N ARG A 72 -1.11 -1.66 0.69
CA ARG A 72 -1.09 -1.91 2.15
C ARG A 72 -0.13 -3.03 2.50
N TRP A 73 -0.11 -4.12 1.72
CA TRP A 73 0.83 -5.22 1.93
C TRP A 73 2.29 -4.80 1.73
N SER A 74 2.57 -3.98 0.73
CA SER A 74 3.92 -3.43 0.50
C SER A 74 4.36 -2.53 1.65
N LEU A 75 3.47 -1.67 2.15
CA LEU A 75 3.73 -0.83 3.33
C LEU A 75 3.93 -1.68 4.59
N ALA A 76 3.11 -2.71 4.79
CA ALA A 76 3.25 -3.64 5.91
C ALA A 76 4.64 -4.29 5.95
N ARG A 77 5.19 -4.69 4.81
CA ARG A 77 6.56 -5.22 4.73
C ARG A 77 7.61 -4.19 5.13
N VAL A 78 7.48 -2.94 4.69
CA VAL A 78 8.41 -1.87 5.06
C VAL A 78 8.41 -1.66 6.57
N ILE A 79 7.22 -1.52 7.17
CA ILE A 79 7.08 -1.32 8.63
C ILE A 79 7.63 -2.54 9.40
N ALA A 80 7.29 -3.75 8.96
CA ALA A 80 7.73 -4.98 9.61
C ALA A 80 9.26 -5.12 9.59
N THR A 81 9.91 -4.73 8.47
CA THR A 81 11.36 -4.71 8.35
C THR A 81 12.00 -3.72 9.34
N ASP A 82 11.48 -2.50 9.42
CA ASP A 82 12.01 -1.48 10.34
C ASP A 82 11.83 -1.87 11.81
N LEU A 83 10.69 -2.46 12.14
CA LEU A 83 10.39 -2.91 13.49
C LEU A 83 11.04 -4.27 13.83
N ARG A 84 11.68 -4.93 12.85
CA ARG A 84 12.29 -6.26 12.97
C ARG A 84 11.32 -7.33 13.47
N ILE A 85 10.08 -7.28 12.99
CA ILE A 85 9.02 -8.25 13.32
C ILE A 85 8.50 -8.92 12.03
N PRO A 86 7.89 -10.09 12.11
CA PRO A 86 7.18 -10.66 10.97
C PRO A 86 5.98 -9.78 10.59
N VAL A 87 5.57 -9.78 9.31
CA VAL A 87 4.40 -8.99 8.86
C VAL A 87 3.13 -9.35 9.66
N ALA A 88 2.97 -10.62 10.02
CA ALA A 88 1.87 -11.06 10.87
C ALA A 88 1.85 -10.39 12.26
N GLY A 89 3.02 -10.08 12.81
CA GLY A 89 3.14 -9.41 14.11
C GLY A 89 2.64 -7.95 14.09
N LEU A 90 2.42 -7.36 12.93
CA LEU A 90 1.80 -6.03 12.84
C LEU A 90 0.37 -6.01 13.40
N HIS A 91 -0.34 -7.14 13.33
CA HIS A 91 -1.71 -7.25 13.84
C HIS A 91 -1.79 -7.30 15.38
N GLU A 92 -0.65 -7.51 16.03
CA GLU A 92 -0.52 -7.46 17.50
C GLU A 92 -0.25 -6.02 17.99
N LEU A 93 0.10 -5.12 17.07
CA LEU A 93 0.39 -3.74 17.41
C LEU A 93 -0.88 -2.88 17.43
N LYS A 94 -0.93 -1.95 18.39
CA LYS A 94 -1.98 -0.93 18.41
C LYS A 94 -1.87 -0.02 17.17
N ALA A 95 -2.99 0.35 16.58
CA ALA A 95 -3.03 1.27 15.44
C ALA A 95 -2.30 2.61 15.73
N SER A 96 -2.31 3.07 16.99
CA SER A 96 -1.59 4.27 17.42
C SER A 96 -0.07 4.15 17.19
N LYS A 97 0.54 2.97 17.46
CA LYS A 97 1.97 2.73 17.22
C LYS A 97 2.31 2.79 15.74
N LEU A 98 1.47 2.20 14.89
CA LEU A 98 1.63 2.26 13.44
C LEU A 98 1.45 3.69 12.91
N LYS A 99 0.50 4.45 13.48
CA LYS A 99 0.32 5.87 13.15
C LYS A 99 1.54 6.71 13.53
N THR A 100 2.14 6.48 14.68
CA THR A 100 3.38 7.13 15.11
C THR A 100 4.48 6.83 14.12
N TRP A 101 4.69 5.56 13.77
CA TRP A 101 5.69 5.18 12.75
C TRP A 101 5.48 5.92 11.43
N LEU A 102 4.24 6.01 10.92
CA LEU A 102 3.92 6.72 9.68
C LEU A 102 4.24 8.22 9.74
N ARG A 103 4.12 8.85 10.92
CA ARG A 103 4.48 10.25 11.13
C ARG A 103 5.99 10.48 11.18
N GLU A 104 6.71 9.56 11.79
CA GLU A 104 8.17 9.62 11.94
C GLU A 104 8.90 9.29 10.62
N HIS A 105 8.21 8.65 9.67
CA HIS A 105 8.76 8.25 8.37
C HIS A 105 7.96 8.89 7.22
N PRO A 106 8.07 10.21 6.98
CA PRO A 106 7.27 10.91 5.95
C PRO A 106 7.54 10.40 4.53
N ASP A 107 8.65 9.71 4.32
CA ASP A 107 9.07 9.04 3.08
C ASP A 107 8.41 7.66 2.86
N TRP A 108 7.50 7.23 3.75
CA TRP A 108 6.88 5.90 3.70
C TRP A 108 6.24 5.57 2.35
N THR A 109 5.73 6.58 1.64
CA THR A 109 5.13 6.40 0.30
C THR A 109 6.16 5.96 -0.73
N ILE A 110 7.34 6.56 -0.71
CA ILE A 110 8.47 6.23 -1.60
C ILE A 110 8.98 4.83 -1.26
N ARG A 111 9.22 4.56 0.01
CA ARG A 111 9.70 3.25 0.49
C ARG A 111 8.73 2.13 0.14
N MET A 112 7.42 2.37 0.29
CA MET A 112 6.37 1.44 -0.12
C MET A 112 6.42 1.14 -1.62
N GLN A 113 6.60 2.18 -2.47
CA GLN A 113 6.69 2.00 -3.92
C GLN A 113 7.91 1.19 -4.33
N VAL A 114 9.05 1.43 -3.70
CA VAL A 114 10.29 0.65 -3.91
C VAL A 114 10.05 -0.81 -3.53
N SER A 115 9.47 -1.06 -2.34
CA SER A 115 9.12 -2.40 -1.88
C SER A 115 8.16 -3.12 -2.84
N ASP A 116 7.17 -2.41 -3.41
CA ASP A 116 6.23 -2.99 -4.37
C ASP A 116 6.90 -3.37 -5.69
N LYS A 117 7.78 -2.51 -6.21
CA LYS A 117 8.55 -2.78 -7.44
C LYS A 117 9.49 -3.98 -7.27
N THR A 118 10.23 -4.03 -6.17
CA THR A 118 11.15 -5.13 -5.86
C THR A 118 10.39 -6.45 -5.78
N TYR A 119 9.31 -6.49 -5.01
CA TYR A 119 8.49 -7.69 -4.89
C TYR A 119 7.91 -8.15 -6.24
N SER A 120 7.47 -7.21 -7.08
CA SER A 120 6.95 -7.55 -8.40
C SER A 120 8.00 -8.15 -9.31
N ALA A 121 9.21 -7.58 -9.32
CA ALA A 121 10.34 -8.09 -10.10
C ALA A 121 10.69 -9.52 -9.70
N ASP A 122 10.81 -9.77 -8.40
CA ASP A 122 11.13 -11.09 -7.86
C ASP A 122 10.02 -12.11 -8.12
N TRP A 123 8.76 -11.70 -8.00
CA TRP A 123 7.63 -12.57 -8.33
C TRP A 123 7.65 -12.99 -9.81
N HIS A 124 7.94 -12.06 -10.73
CA HIS A 124 8.05 -12.35 -12.14
C HIS A 124 9.22 -13.29 -12.45
N GLN A 125 10.39 -13.06 -11.83
CA GLN A 125 11.56 -13.94 -11.98
C GLN A 125 11.27 -15.34 -11.46
N ASN A 126 10.70 -15.47 -10.26
CA ASN A 126 10.35 -16.75 -9.67
C ASN A 126 9.31 -17.50 -10.51
N ARG A 127 8.31 -16.79 -11.05
CA ARG A 127 7.31 -17.37 -11.95
C ARG A 127 7.93 -17.88 -13.25
N LYS A 128 8.87 -17.12 -13.83
CA LYS A 128 9.61 -17.53 -15.03
C LYS A 128 10.45 -18.78 -14.75
N ALA A 129 11.20 -18.80 -13.66
CA ALA A 129 12.01 -19.94 -13.25
C ALA A 129 11.15 -21.21 -13.02
N ARG A 130 9.99 -21.07 -12.35
CA ARG A 130 9.07 -22.20 -12.14
C ARG A 130 8.51 -22.77 -13.45
N ARG A 131 8.17 -21.89 -14.40
CA ARG A 131 7.70 -22.34 -15.72
C ARG A 131 8.79 -23.08 -16.50
N ALA A 132 10.03 -22.59 -16.44
CA ALA A 132 11.17 -23.26 -17.07
C ALA A 132 11.44 -24.64 -16.44
N ALA A 133 11.47 -24.73 -15.10
CA ALA A 133 11.65 -26.00 -14.41
C ALA A 133 10.52 -26.99 -14.70
N ALA A 134 9.27 -26.56 -14.76
CA ALA A 134 8.13 -27.39 -15.11
C ALA A 134 8.24 -27.92 -16.57
N ALA A 135 8.75 -27.12 -17.51
CA ALA A 135 8.98 -27.52 -18.88
C ALA A 135 10.11 -28.60 -19.01
N GLU A 136 11.05 -28.58 -18.06
CA GLU A 136 12.15 -29.55 -17.97
C GLU A 136 11.80 -30.80 -17.12
N GLY A 137 10.55 -30.91 -16.63
CA GLY A 137 10.14 -32.02 -15.77
C GLY A 137 10.82 -32.03 -14.38
N LYS A 138 11.40 -30.92 -13.96
CA LYS A 138 12.08 -30.75 -12.67
C LYS A 138 11.18 -30.07 -11.66
N ASP A 139 11.14 -30.59 -10.43
CA ASP A 139 10.52 -29.89 -9.32
C ASP A 139 11.26 -28.58 -9.04
N ALA A 140 10.60 -27.47 -9.28
CA ALA A 140 11.19 -26.16 -9.00
C ALA A 140 11.34 -25.96 -7.50
N PRO A 141 12.55 -25.68 -6.97
CA PRO A 141 12.74 -25.43 -5.58
C PRO A 141 11.92 -24.18 -5.18
N PHE A 142 11.06 -24.35 -4.17
CA PHE A 142 10.32 -23.23 -3.59
C PHE A 142 11.29 -22.38 -2.75
N LYS A 143 11.98 -21.46 -3.40
CA LYS A 143 12.76 -20.45 -2.67
C LYS A 143 11.79 -19.46 -2.05
N ARG A 144 11.46 -19.67 -0.78
CA ARG A 144 10.82 -18.67 0.05
C ARG A 144 11.85 -17.58 0.34
N THR A 145 12.01 -16.65 -0.60
CA THR A 145 12.87 -15.50 -0.37
C THR A 145 12.16 -14.62 0.63
N ILE A 146 12.66 -14.59 1.86
CA ILE A 146 12.25 -13.59 2.85
C ILE A 146 12.88 -12.28 2.37
N HIS A 147 12.11 -11.49 1.63
CA HIS A 147 12.57 -10.18 1.20
C HIS A 147 12.53 -9.24 2.40
N MET A 148 13.67 -9.04 3.00
CA MET A 148 13.91 -7.81 3.74
C MET A 148 13.87 -6.69 2.72
N ALA A 149 12.99 -5.71 2.90
CA ALA A 149 12.99 -4.52 2.06
C ALA A 149 14.40 -3.90 2.12
N PRO A 150 14.99 -3.52 0.97
CA PRO A 150 16.31 -2.92 0.98
C PRO A 150 16.29 -1.72 1.93
N MET A 151 17.22 -1.69 2.90
CA MET A 151 17.44 -0.50 3.71
C MET A 151 17.96 0.59 2.76
N ILE A 152 17.10 1.54 2.46
CA ILE A 152 17.53 2.74 1.72
C ILE A 152 18.26 3.60 2.74
N PRO A 153 19.57 3.87 2.55
CA PRO A 153 20.29 4.73 3.47
C PRO A 153 19.62 6.10 3.55
N HIS A 154 19.40 6.61 4.74
CA HIS A 154 18.71 7.89 4.99
C HIS A 154 19.30 9.08 4.20
N HIS A 155 20.59 9.04 3.86
CA HIS A 155 21.25 10.11 3.09
C HIS A 155 20.88 10.16 1.59
N MET A 156 20.23 9.13 1.05
CA MET A 156 19.76 9.13 -0.35
C MET A 156 18.38 9.72 -0.56
N ILE A 157 17.66 10.05 0.51
CA ILE A 157 16.32 10.61 0.43
C ILE A 157 16.45 12.13 0.56
N GLN A 158 16.77 12.81 -0.55
CA GLN A 158 16.60 14.25 -0.58
C GLN A 158 15.09 14.55 -0.65
N PRO A 159 14.54 15.35 0.28
CA PRO A 159 13.18 15.84 0.16
C PRO A 159 13.05 16.63 -1.16
N PRO A 160 11.90 16.57 -1.83
CA PRO A 160 11.68 17.38 -3.02
C PRO A 160 11.95 18.84 -2.64
N ARG A 161 12.88 19.50 -3.32
CA ARG A 161 13.15 20.93 -3.13
C ARG A 161 11.86 21.66 -3.42
N GLY A 162 11.17 22.10 -2.38
CA GLY A 162 10.04 23.00 -2.50
C GLY A 162 10.48 24.23 -3.26
N LYS A 163 9.87 24.52 -4.41
CA LYS A 163 9.97 25.80 -5.03
C LYS A 163 9.40 26.80 -4.03
N ALA A 164 10.27 27.65 -3.49
CA ALA A 164 9.84 28.79 -2.68
C ALA A 164 8.88 29.62 -3.54
N VAL A 165 7.60 29.60 -3.18
CA VAL A 165 6.64 30.55 -3.73
C VAL A 165 6.96 31.86 -3.03
N GLN A 166 7.65 32.76 -3.75
CA GLN A 166 7.78 34.15 -3.35
C GLN A 166 6.36 34.73 -3.33
N GLY A 167 5.79 34.84 -2.14
CA GLY A 167 4.57 35.59 -1.93
C GLY A 167 4.87 37.08 -2.12
N THR A 168 4.37 37.65 -3.19
CA THR A 168 4.22 39.11 -3.34
C THR A 168 3.10 39.55 -2.41
N LEU A 169 3.46 40.27 -1.36
CA LEU A 169 2.55 41.09 -0.56
C LEU A 169 2.06 42.24 -1.41
N PHE A 170 0.77 42.33 -1.66
CA PHE A 170 -0.01 43.54 -1.82
C PHE A 170 -1.36 43.34 -1.14
#